data_e0296e6973460540a3f51533274d5bd5
#
_entry.id   e0296e6973460540a3f51533274d5bd5
#
_cell.length_a   1.000
_cell.length_b   1.000
_cell.length_c   1.000
_cell.angle_alpha   90.00
_cell.angle_beta   90.00
_cell.angle_gamma   90.00
#
_symmetry.space_group_name_H-M   'P 1'
#
loop_
_entity.id
_entity.type
_entity.pdbx_description
1 polymer ?
#
loop_
_entity_poly.entity_id
_entity_poly.type
_entity_poly.pdbx_seq_one_letter_code
_entity_poly.pdbx_strand_id
1 'polypeptide(L)'
;MAVAVKRVYEAASSSDGVRVLVDRLWPRGLKKEDAALKFWLREVAPSDELRQWFHENPEAWRMFRKRYLKELVSEEGSAAVEKLHHLAEGKRRVTLLYASRNEEHNNATVLKELLEGMRKPPSSVGRGALGRGRFRKAKRQ
;
A
#
# COMPACT_ATOMS: atom_id res chain seq x y z
N MET A 1 -7.28 -12.70 -5.68
CA MET A 1 -6.96 -11.33 -5.29
C MET A 1 -6.52 -10.55 -6.51
N ALA A 2 -7.22 -9.47 -6.84
CA ALA A 2 -6.89 -8.64 -7.99
C ALA A 2 -6.50 -7.24 -7.50
N VAL A 3 -5.21 -6.94 -7.57
CA VAL A 3 -4.66 -5.66 -7.13
C VAL A 3 -3.99 -4.97 -8.31
N ALA A 4 -4.35 -3.71 -8.53
CA ALA A 4 -3.74 -2.90 -9.58
C ALA A 4 -3.17 -1.62 -8.96
N VAL A 5 -2.29 -0.95 -9.67
CA VAL A 5 -1.77 0.35 -9.26
C VAL A 5 -2.06 1.33 -10.38
N LYS A 6 -2.29 2.59 -10.02
CA LYS A 6 -2.66 3.61 -11.01
C LYS A 6 -2.33 4.99 -10.46
N ARG A 7 -1.84 5.88 -11.31
CA ARG A 7 -1.64 7.26 -10.86
C ARG A 7 -3.01 7.88 -10.59
N VAL A 8 -3.11 8.57 -9.46
CA VAL A 8 -4.39 9.16 -9.04
C VAL A 8 -4.90 10.23 -10.01
N TYR A 9 -4.01 10.79 -10.83
CA TYR A 9 -4.37 11.81 -11.82
C TYR A 9 -4.98 11.24 -13.09
N GLU A 10 -4.90 9.92 -13.29
CA GLU A 10 -5.55 9.29 -14.44
C GLU A 10 -7.06 9.19 -14.17
N ALA A 11 -7.84 9.31 -15.24
CA ALA A 11 -9.29 9.28 -15.09
C ALA A 11 -9.78 8.00 -14.42
N ALA A 12 -10.76 8.17 -13.53
CA ALA A 12 -11.38 7.02 -12.88
C ALA A 12 -12.12 6.18 -13.90
N SER A 13 -12.12 4.87 -13.70
CA SER A 13 -12.77 3.92 -14.58
C SER A 13 -13.53 2.90 -13.76
N SER A 14 -14.62 2.40 -14.30
CA SER A 14 -15.41 1.37 -13.62
C SER A 14 -14.58 0.10 -13.39
N SER A 15 -13.57 -0.14 -14.26
CA SER A 15 -12.72 -1.30 -14.12
C SER A 15 -11.72 -1.18 -12.95
N ASP A 16 -11.60 0.00 -12.34
CA ASP A 16 -10.71 0.18 -11.18
C ASP A 16 -11.19 -0.57 -9.95
N GLY A 17 -12.48 -0.82 -9.86
CA GLY A 17 -13.06 -1.46 -8.69
C GLY A 17 -13.00 -0.54 -7.47
N VAL A 18 -12.46 -1.04 -6.35
CA VAL A 18 -12.32 -0.25 -5.12
C VAL A 18 -11.07 0.63 -5.24
N ARG A 19 -11.27 1.94 -5.25
CA ARG A 19 -10.17 2.90 -5.41
C ARG A 19 -9.68 3.34 -4.02
N VAL A 20 -8.39 3.11 -3.76
CA VAL A 20 -7.80 3.38 -2.45
C VAL A 20 -6.56 4.25 -2.63
N LEU A 21 -6.56 5.44 -2.03
CA LEU A 21 -5.38 6.30 -2.05
C LEU A 21 -4.43 5.83 -0.95
N VAL A 22 -3.17 5.59 -1.32
CA VAL A 22 -2.17 5.07 -0.39
C VAL A 22 -1.02 6.03 -0.12
N ASP A 23 -1.22 7.31 -0.44
CA ASP A 23 -0.28 8.37 -0.12
C ASP A 23 -0.68 9.03 1.19
N ARG A 24 0.29 9.64 1.87
CA ARG A 24 0.04 10.32 3.13
C ARG A 24 -0.61 11.69 2.95
N LEU A 25 -0.26 12.38 1.86
CA LEU A 25 -0.79 13.71 1.59
C LEU A 25 -1.79 13.68 0.46
N TRP A 26 -2.75 14.60 0.49
CA TRP A 26 -3.70 14.73 -0.60
C TRP A 26 -2.96 15.18 -1.88
N PRO A 27 -3.25 14.55 -3.02
CA PRO A 27 -2.55 14.90 -4.27
C PRO A 27 -2.81 16.35 -4.68
N ARG A 28 -1.73 17.05 -5.00
CA ARG A 28 -1.83 18.47 -5.35
C ARG A 28 -2.73 18.69 -6.56
N GLY A 29 -3.64 19.64 -6.45
CA GLY A 29 -4.49 20.04 -7.56
C GLY A 29 -5.62 19.10 -7.89
N LEU A 30 -5.81 18.05 -7.11
CA LEU A 30 -6.85 17.05 -7.40
C LEU A 30 -8.13 17.35 -6.63
N LYS A 31 -9.25 17.38 -7.34
CA LYS A 31 -10.55 17.55 -6.70
C LYS A 31 -11.08 16.21 -6.21
N LYS A 32 -11.84 16.23 -5.13
CA LYS A 32 -12.41 15.02 -4.56
C LYS A 32 -13.23 14.23 -5.58
N GLU A 33 -14.02 14.92 -6.38
CA GLU A 33 -14.86 14.28 -7.39
C GLU A 33 -14.03 13.51 -8.40
N ASP A 34 -12.91 14.10 -8.80
CA ASP A 34 -12.03 13.48 -9.79
C ASP A 34 -11.25 12.31 -9.22
N ALA A 35 -10.94 12.36 -7.91
CA ALA A 35 -10.23 11.27 -7.25
C ALA A 35 -11.11 10.03 -7.12
N ALA A 36 -12.41 10.23 -6.92
CA ALA A 36 -13.37 9.13 -6.81
C ALA A 36 -12.92 8.02 -5.89
N LEU A 37 -12.47 8.39 -4.68
CA LEU A 37 -11.93 7.42 -3.72
C LEU A 37 -13.01 6.69 -2.96
N LYS A 38 -12.79 5.40 -2.72
CA LYS A 38 -13.57 4.65 -1.75
C LYS A 38 -12.93 4.79 -0.36
N PHE A 39 -11.60 4.75 -0.30
CA PHE A 39 -10.85 4.89 0.96
C PHE A 39 -9.59 5.69 0.74
N TRP A 40 -9.14 6.35 1.79
CA TRP A 40 -7.83 6.99 1.86
C TRP A 40 -7.13 6.38 3.08
N LEU A 41 -6.15 5.50 2.84
CA LEU A 41 -5.44 4.81 3.91
C LEU A 41 -4.07 5.44 4.13
N ARG A 42 -4.05 6.55 4.87
CA ARG A 42 -2.81 7.28 5.15
C ARG A 42 -1.76 6.42 5.85
N GLU A 43 -2.23 5.54 6.71
CA GLU A 43 -1.34 4.75 7.58
C GLU A 43 -0.51 3.72 6.82
N VAL A 44 -0.87 3.40 5.58
CA VAL A 44 -0.03 2.51 4.77
C VAL A 44 1.03 3.27 3.99
N ALA A 45 1.00 4.61 4.00
CA ALA A 45 1.99 5.41 3.29
C ALA A 45 3.32 5.42 4.05
N PRO A 46 4.43 5.65 3.35
CA PRO A 46 5.71 5.82 4.05
C PRO A 46 5.66 7.08 4.92
N SER A 47 6.48 7.11 5.97
CA SER A 47 6.57 8.27 6.83
C SER A 47 7.01 9.49 6.02
N ASP A 48 6.73 10.68 6.54
CA ASP A 48 7.17 11.92 5.88
C ASP A 48 8.68 11.94 5.74
N GLU A 49 9.41 11.48 6.76
CA GLU A 49 10.86 11.42 6.71
C GLU A 49 11.35 10.54 5.57
N LEU A 50 10.78 9.35 5.46
CA LEU A 50 11.19 8.41 4.41
C LEU A 50 10.80 8.93 3.03
N ARG A 51 9.62 9.52 2.91
CA ARG A 51 9.15 10.08 1.64
C ARG A 51 10.09 11.19 1.18
N GLN A 52 10.44 12.11 2.08
CA GLN A 52 11.34 13.21 1.75
C GLN A 52 12.73 12.70 1.41
N TRP A 53 13.22 11.72 2.18
CA TRP A 53 14.53 11.14 1.91
C TRP A 53 14.59 10.52 0.51
N PHE A 54 13.55 9.80 0.13
CA PHE A 54 13.52 9.18 -1.20
C PHE A 54 13.40 10.23 -2.30
N HIS A 55 12.66 11.30 -2.04
CA HIS A 55 12.55 12.40 -3.00
C HIS A 55 13.93 13.00 -3.29
N GLU A 56 14.80 13.06 -2.28
CA GLU A 56 16.16 13.58 -2.42
C GLU A 56 17.14 12.54 -2.94
N ASN A 57 16.79 11.27 -2.85
CA ASN A 57 17.64 10.16 -3.27
C ASN A 57 16.87 9.18 -4.16
N PRO A 58 16.36 9.66 -5.30
CA PRO A 58 15.47 8.84 -6.13
C PRO A 58 16.13 7.59 -6.71
N GLU A 59 17.46 7.55 -6.76
CA GLU A 59 18.19 6.39 -7.26
C GLU A 59 18.30 5.28 -6.20
N ALA A 60 17.96 5.59 -4.96
CA ALA A 60 18.11 4.63 -3.84
C ALA A 60 16.85 3.78 -3.62
N TRP A 61 16.32 3.21 -4.71
CA TRP A 61 15.07 2.44 -4.67
C TRP A 61 15.12 1.26 -3.69
N ARG A 62 16.21 0.48 -3.74
CA ARG A 62 16.33 -0.70 -2.87
C ARG A 62 16.28 -0.31 -1.40
N MET A 63 16.98 0.76 -1.04
CA MET A 63 17.01 1.22 0.35
C MET A 63 15.66 1.76 0.77
N PHE A 64 14.99 2.52 -0.11
CA PHE A 64 13.65 3.01 0.15
C PHE A 64 12.70 1.84 0.41
N ARG A 65 12.70 0.86 -0.47
CA ARG A 65 11.82 -0.30 -0.36
C ARG A 65 12.06 -1.04 0.96
N LYS A 66 13.32 -1.25 1.31
CA LYS A 66 13.67 -1.93 2.56
C LYS A 66 13.17 -1.15 3.78
N ARG A 67 13.40 0.15 3.79
CA ARG A 67 12.96 0.99 4.91
C ARG A 67 11.45 1.06 5.00
N TYR A 68 10.78 1.14 3.86
CA TYR A 68 9.33 1.20 3.83
C TYR A 68 8.72 -0.11 4.36
N LEU A 69 9.26 -1.25 3.92
CA LEU A 69 8.78 -2.54 4.42
C LEU A 69 8.96 -2.64 5.94
N LYS A 70 10.03 -2.08 6.46
CA LYS A 70 10.25 -2.06 7.90
C LYS A 70 9.20 -1.21 8.62
N GLU A 71 8.83 -0.07 8.05
CA GLU A 71 7.76 0.76 8.61
C GLU A 71 6.42 0.02 8.60
N LEU A 72 6.17 -0.74 7.54
CA LEU A 72 4.91 -1.46 7.38
C LEU A 72 4.73 -2.61 8.37
N VAL A 73 5.81 -3.10 8.99
CA VAL A 73 5.67 -4.14 10.01
C VAL A 73 5.54 -3.56 11.42
N SER A 74 5.59 -2.24 11.56
CA SER A 74 5.32 -1.61 12.85
C SER A 74 3.86 -1.85 13.22
N GLU A 75 3.50 -1.62 14.47
CA GLU A 75 2.14 -1.86 14.94
C GLU A 75 1.10 -1.10 14.11
N GLU A 76 1.33 0.19 13.92
CA GLU A 76 0.42 1.04 13.15
C GLU A 76 0.38 0.63 11.68
N GLY A 77 1.55 0.40 11.09
CA GLY A 77 1.64 0.01 9.69
C GLY A 77 1.00 -1.34 9.41
N SER A 78 1.25 -2.32 10.28
CA SER A 78 0.70 -3.65 10.05
C SER A 78 -0.81 -3.70 10.17
N ALA A 79 -1.39 -2.89 11.05
CA ALA A 79 -2.85 -2.80 11.16
C ALA A 79 -3.46 -2.26 9.86
N ALA A 80 -2.80 -1.25 9.28
CA ALA A 80 -3.27 -0.67 8.02
C ALA A 80 -3.10 -1.63 6.85
N VAL A 81 -1.99 -2.37 6.82
CA VAL A 81 -1.75 -3.39 5.79
C VAL A 81 -2.80 -4.48 5.88
N GLU A 82 -3.14 -4.90 7.08
CA GLU A 82 -4.17 -5.92 7.31
C GLU A 82 -5.52 -5.48 6.75
N LYS A 83 -5.86 -4.22 7.00
CA LYS A 83 -7.10 -3.65 6.47
C LYS A 83 -7.10 -3.66 4.95
N LEU A 84 -5.98 -3.27 4.35
CA LEU A 84 -5.83 -3.26 2.91
C LEU A 84 -5.91 -4.68 2.33
N HIS A 85 -5.28 -5.63 3.00
CA HIS A 85 -5.31 -7.03 2.60
C HIS A 85 -6.75 -7.56 2.62
N HIS A 86 -7.50 -7.20 3.67
CA HIS A 86 -8.89 -7.62 3.78
C HIS A 86 -9.72 -7.09 2.61
N LEU A 87 -9.50 -5.84 2.21
CA LEU A 87 -10.18 -5.28 1.05
C LEU A 87 -9.81 -6.04 -0.23
N ALA A 88 -8.54 -6.41 -0.36
CA ALA A 88 -8.05 -7.08 -1.56
C ALA A 88 -8.54 -8.52 -1.67
N GLU A 89 -8.95 -9.13 -0.56
CA GLU A 89 -9.51 -10.48 -0.59
C GLU A 89 -10.94 -10.50 -1.12
N GLY A 90 -11.58 -9.35 -1.22
CA GLY A 90 -12.94 -9.27 -1.73
C GLY A 90 -13.00 -9.63 -3.21
N LYS A 91 -14.22 -9.72 -3.72
CA LYS A 91 -14.45 -10.11 -5.11
C LYS A 91 -14.08 -9.03 -6.11
N ARG A 92 -14.11 -7.77 -5.68
CA ARG A 92 -13.81 -6.64 -6.57
C ARG A 92 -12.32 -6.39 -6.61
N ARG A 93 -11.86 -5.89 -7.75
CA ARG A 93 -10.49 -5.42 -7.88
C ARG A 93 -10.26 -4.26 -6.91
N VAL A 94 -9.05 -4.17 -6.38
CA VAL A 94 -8.62 -3.02 -5.60
C VAL A 94 -7.54 -2.31 -6.41
N THR A 95 -7.71 -1.00 -6.63
CA THR A 95 -6.72 -0.20 -7.32
C THR A 95 -6.07 0.75 -6.33
N LEU A 96 -4.77 0.60 -6.15
CA LEU A 96 -3.98 1.45 -5.26
C LEU A 96 -3.57 2.70 -6.02
N LEU A 97 -3.93 3.86 -5.50
CA LEU A 97 -3.68 5.14 -6.16
C LEU A 97 -2.53 5.87 -5.50
N TYR A 98 -1.70 6.46 -6.33
CA TYR A 98 -0.52 7.21 -5.88
C TYR A 98 -0.32 8.43 -6.77
N ALA A 99 0.40 9.43 -6.25
CA ALA A 99 0.63 10.68 -6.98
C ALA A 99 2.00 10.74 -7.68
N SER A 100 2.95 9.93 -7.27
CA SER A 100 4.31 9.94 -7.83
C SER A 100 4.30 9.87 -9.36
N ARG A 101 5.28 10.53 -9.98
CA ARG A 101 5.45 10.44 -11.43
C ARG A 101 6.13 9.15 -11.86
N ASN A 102 6.88 8.52 -10.95
CA ASN A 102 7.55 7.26 -11.26
C ASN A 102 6.55 6.11 -11.12
N GLU A 103 6.18 5.51 -12.23
CA GLU A 103 5.16 4.47 -12.24
C GLU A 103 5.69 3.09 -11.85
N GLU A 104 7.00 2.92 -11.82
CA GLU A 104 7.60 1.64 -11.46
C GLU A 104 8.06 1.60 -10.01
N HIS A 105 8.61 2.71 -9.52
CA HIS A 105 9.22 2.77 -8.19
C HIS A 105 8.47 3.77 -7.32
N ASN A 106 7.42 3.30 -6.67
CA ASN A 106 6.62 4.13 -5.77
C ASN A 106 6.05 3.26 -4.64
N ASN A 107 5.42 3.91 -3.68
CA ASN A 107 4.85 3.21 -2.52
C ASN A 107 3.78 2.20 -2.91
N ALA A 108 2.96 2.53 -3.91
CA ALA A 108 1.87 1.63 -4.33
C ALA A 108 2.42 0.33 -4.93
N THR A 109 3.53 0.39 -5.67
CA THR A 109 4.11 -0.84 -6.23
C THR A 109 4.67 -1.75 -5.14
N VAL A 110 5.22 -1.17 -4.06
CA VAL A 110 5.67 -1.97 -2.92
C VAL A 110 4.49 -2.64 -2.23
N LEU A 111 3.40 -1.88 -2.03
CA LEU A 111 2.20 -2.43 -1.40
C LEU A 111 1.59 -3.56 -2.24
N LYS A 112 1.56 -3.38 -3.55
CA LYS A 112 1.04 -4.43 -4.44
C LYS A 112 1.85 -5.72 -4.29
N GLU A 113 3.18 -5.62 -4.31
CA GLU A 113 4.05 -6.77 -4.11
C GLU A 113 3.76 -7.46 -2.78
N LEU A 114 3.65 -6.66 -1.73
CA LEU A 114 3.40 -7.17 -0.40
C LEU A 114 2.07 -7.92 -0.33
N LEU A 115 1.01 -7.32 -0.86
CA LEU A 115 -0.31 -7.94 -0.85
C LEU A 115 -0.33 -9.23 -1.65
N GLU A 116 0.32 -9.24 -2.79
CA GLU A 116 0.37 -10.45 -3.62
C GLU A 116 1.16 -11.56 -2.94
N GLY A 117 2.19 -11.20 -2.18
CA GLY A 117 2.94 -12.16 -1.39
C GLY A 117 2.14 -12.74 -0.23
N MET A 118 1.14 -12.01 0.25
CA MET A 118 0.28 -12.46 1.34
C MET A 118 -0.88 -13.33 0.86
N ARG A 119 -0.99 -13.53 -0.45
CA ARG A 119 -2.06 -14.33 -1.04
C ARG A 119 -2.10 -15.74 -0.44
N LYS A 120 -0.94 -16.27 -0.11
CA LYS A 120 -0.83 -17.53 0.59
C LYS A 120 -0.50 -17.21 2.03
N PRO A 121 -1.48 -17.23 2.92
CA PRO A 121 -1.20 -16.90 4.31
C PRO A 121 -0.13 -17.83 4.85
N PRO A 122 0.74 -17.32 5.72
CA PRO A 122 1.70 -18.18 6.38
C PRO A 122 0.89 -19.20 7.16
N SER A 123 1.17 -20.36 6.99
CA SER A 123 0.42 -21.42 7.63
C SER A 123 0.62 -21.37 9.12
N SER A 124 0.63 -20.16 8.40
CA SER A 124 0.57 -19.83 9.20
C SER A 124 1.09 -19.96 9.74
N VAL A 125 1.37 -19.97 9.63
CA VAL A 125 1.67 -19.55 10.09
C VAL A 125 2.22 -19.58 10.51
N GLY A 126 2.75 -19.80 10.68
CA GLY A 126 2.83 -19.40 11.11
C GLY A 126 3.52 -19.34 11.36
N ARG A 127 3.99 -19.63 11.41
CA ARG A 127 4.15 -19.17 11.59
C ARG A 127 4.87 -18.60 11.64
N GLY A 128 5.42 -18.93 11.77
CA GLY A 128 5.55 -18.07 11.86
C GLY A 128 6.13 -17.49 11.70
N ALA A 129 6.42 -17.53 11.50
CA ALA A 129 6.47 -16.68 11.31
C ALA A 129 6.68 -16.00 11.27
N LEU A 130 6.64 -16.03 11.39
CA LEU A 130 6.25 -15.04 11.40
C LEU A 130 6.11 -14.61 11.71
N GLY A 131 6.46 -15.04 11.98
CA GLY A 131 5.69 -14.30 12.25
C GLY A 131 5.45 -13.99 12.59
N ARG A 132 5.44 -14.11 12.45
CA ARG A 132 4.68 -13.55 12.74
C ARG A 132 4.31 -13.02 12.86
N GLY A 133 4.59 -13.57 12.80
CA GLY A 133 3.65 -12.87 12.88
C GLY A 133 3.23 -12.52 12.77
N ARG A 134 3.06 -12.54 12.41
CA ARG A 134 2.32 -12.00 12.31
C ARG A 134 1.71 -11.57 11.87
N PHE A 135 1.66 -11.94 11.61
CA PHE A 135 0.73 -11.36 11.32
C PHE A 135 -0.03 -11.77 11.62
N ARG A 136 0.21 -11.82 11.92
CA ARG A 136 -0.84 -11.68 12.29
C ARG A 136 -1.29 -11.55 12.67
N LYS A 137 -1.21 -11.89 12.87
CA LYS A 137 -1.92 -11.40 13.30
C LYS A 137 -1.95 -11.09 13.74
N ALA A 138 -1.38 -11.44 14.15
CA ALA A 138 -1.67 -10.77 14.52
C ALA A 138 -1.79 -10.59 14.97
N LYS A 139 -1.84 -10.88 15.24
CA LYS A 139 -2.29 -10.31 15.61
C LYS A 139 -2.61 -10.00 15.91
N ARG A 140 -2.12 -10.62 16.07
CA ARG A 140 -2.46 -10.08 16.32
C ARG A 140 -2.60 -9.53 16.43
N GLN A 141 -2.20 -10.10 16.63
CA GLN A 141 -2.41 -9.37 16.63
C GLN A 141 -2.60 -8.87 16.48
#